data_cabf86e64fc4c2794709d9382f9b178a
#
_entry.id   cabf86e64fc4c2794709d9382f9b178a
#
_cell.length_a   1.000
_cell.length_b   1.000
_cell.length_c   1.000
_cell.angle_alpha   90.00
_cell.angle_beta   90.00
_cell.angle_gamma   90.00
#
_symmetry.space_group_name_H-M   'P 1'
#
loop_
_entity.id
_entity.type
_entity.pdbx_description
1 polymer ?
#
loop_
_entity_poly.entity_id
_entity_poly.type
_entity_poly.pdbx_seq_one_letter_code
_entity_poly.pdbx_strand_id
1 'polypeptide(L)'
;MIYTSRFSNPELKTGKYTAIRISVGSPRWNIGYQIAGAISELMPKGIYGKYDNDKAAYEAAYRGRLDYFGVQHIRQLLAACERPDKDIVLLCYEDVRKGESDWCHRTMFAKWWFEKTGEVIPELPDPSTPKISKAKMKAAVEQTTLF
;
A
#
# COMPACT_ATOMS: atom_id res chain seq x y z
N MET A 1 1.07 6.27 -14.93
CA MET A 1 1.79 6.32 -13.66
C MET A 1 1.23 5.28 -12.69
N ILE A 2 2.00 4.84 -11.72
CA ILE A 2 1.58 3.86 -10.73
C ILE A 2 1.68 4.48 -9.35
N TYR A 3 0.63 4.31 -8.55
CA TYR A 3 0.55 4.78 -7.16
C TYR A 3 0.27 3.62 -6.22
N THR A 4 0.52 3.81 -4.95
CA THR A 4 0.00 2.97 -3.88
C THR A 4 -1.01 3.76 -3.04
N SER A 5 -1.97 3.09 -2.40
CA SER A 5 -2.96 3.74 -1.55
C SER A 5 -3.65 2.74 -0.63
N ARG A 6 -4.34 3.27 0.39
CA ARG A 6 -5.32 2.50 1.16
C ARG A 6 -6.65 2.44 0.41
N PHE A 7 -7.44 1.40 0.66
CA PHE A 7 -8.74 1.24 0.01
C PHE A 7 -9.70 2.41 0.25
N SER A 8 -9.64 3.03 1.41
CA SER A 8 -10.60 4.08 1.81
C SER A 8 -10.21 5.48 1.39
N ASN A 9 -9.17 5.64 0.57
CA ASN A 9 -8.79 6.96 0.03
C ASN A 9 -9.93 7.50 -0.85
N PRO A 10 -10.56 8.66 -0.49
CA PRO A 10 -11.68 9.20 -1.26
C PRO A 10 -11.36 9.52 -2.72
N GLU A 11 -10.10 9.77 -3.04
CA GLU A 11 -9.66 10.08 -4.42
C GLU A 11 -9.99 8.95 -5.39
N LEU A 12 -10.06 7.70 -4.89
CA LEU A 12 -10.37 6.52 -5.70
C LEU A 12 -11.82 6.52 -6.20
N LYS A 13 -12.71 7.28 -5.58
CA LYS A 13 -14.12 7.38 -6.00
C LYS A 13 -14.32 8.25 -7.24
N THR A 14 -13.28 8.96 -7.69
CA THR A 14 -13.36 9.82 -8.87
C THR A 14 -13.46 9.06 -10.19
N GLY A 15 -13.13 7.77 -10.19
CA GLY A 15 -13.11 6.95 -11.41
C GLY A 15 -11.90 7.18 -12.29
N LYS A 16 -10.91 7.96 -11.86
CA LYS A 16 -9.72 8.31 -12.65
C LYS A 16 -8.63 7.24 -12.62
N TYR A 17 -8.80 6.21 -11.79
CA TYR A 17 -7.74 5.23 -11.50
C TYR A 17 -8.19 3.81 -11.79
N THR A 18 -7.22 2.97 -12.18
CA THR A 18 -7.40 1.52 -12.23
C THR A 18 -7.00 0.97 -10.86
N ALA A 19 -7.98 0.54 -10.08
CA ALA A 19 -7.80 0.06 -8.71
C ALA A 19 -7.41 -1.42 -8.71
N ILE A 20 -6.21 -1.73 -8.22
CA ILE A 20 -5.66 -3.10 -8.19
C ILE A 20 -5.36 -3.51 -6.76
N ARG A 21 -5.97 -4.60 -6.32
CA ARG A 21 -5.77 -5.12 -4.96
C ARG A 21 -4.44 -5.87 -4.86
N ILE A 22 -3.65 -5.54 -3.83
CA ILE A 22 -2.44 -6.27 -3.46
C ILE A 22 -2.44 -6.74 -2.00
N SER A 23 -3.60 -6.66 -1.33
CA SER A 23 -3.81 -7.28 -0.01
C SER A 23 -4.33 -8.70 -0.18
N VAL A 24 -4.07 -9.57 0.80
CA VAL A 24 -4.54 -10.96 0.79
C VAL A 24 -6.07 -10.99 0.82
N GLY A 25 -6.69 -10.20 1.71
CA GLY A 25 -8.15 -10.11 1.80
C GLY A 25 -8.75 -8.98 0.98
N SER A 26 -10.04 -9.08 0.68
CA SER A 26 -10.81 -8.02 0.03
C SER A 26 -11.55 -7.18 1.08
N PRO A 27 -11.79 -5.88 0.81
CA PRO A 27 -12.59 -5.05 1.72
C PRO A 27 -13.99 -5.66 1.92
N ARG A 28 -14.45 -5.68 3.19
CA ARG A 28 -15.77 -6.19 3.57
C ARG A 28 -16.81 -5.09 3.71
N TRP A 29 -16.45 -3.86 3.39
CA TRP A 29 -17.33 -2.70 3.40
C TRP A 29 -17.49 -2.14 2.00
N ASN A 30 -18.50 -1.29 1.80
CA ASN A 30 -18.69 -0.60 0.53
C ASN A 30 -17.64 0.50 0.38
N ILE A 31 -16.67 0.29 -0.49
CA ILE A 31 -15.58 1.26 -0.74
C ILE A 31 -16.00 2.39 -1.69
N GLY A 32 -17.13 2.25 -2.39
CA GLY A 32 -17.67 3.29 -3.28
C GLY A 32 -17.07 3.34 -4.68
N TYR A 33 -16.26 2.35 -5.06
CA TYR A 33 -15.69 2.22 -6.41
C TYR A 33 -15.42 0.74 -6.70
N GLN A 34 -15.09 0.44 -7.95
CA GLN A 34 -14.85 -0.95 -8.39
C GLN A 34 -13.35 -1.27 -8.39
N ILE A 35 -13.00 -2.42 -7.80
CA ILE A 35 -11.65 -2.98 -7.91
C ILE A 35 -11.56 -3.70 -9.26
N ALA A 36 -10.63 -3.27 -10.11
CA ALA A 36 -10.49 -3.79 -11.47
C ALA A 36 -9.76 -5.13 -11.55
N GLY A 37 -8.97 -5.46 -10.53
CA GLY A 37 -8.20 -6.70 -10.50
C GLY A 37 -7.33 -6.82 -9.28
N ALA A 38 -6.48 -7.85 -9.27
CA ALA A 38 -5.57 -8.13 -8.18
C ALA A 38 -4.26 -8.70 -8.73
N ILE A 39 -3.15 -8.42 -8.06
CA ILE A 39 -1.84 -9.00 -8.38
C ILE A 39 -1.41 -9.87 -7.21
N SER A 40 -1.57 -11.18 -7.36
CA SER A 40 -1.29 -12.18 -6.34
C SER A 40 0.19 -12.16 -5.89
N GLU A 41 1.10 -11.93 -6.82
CA GLU A 41 2.53 -11.92 -6.55
C GLU A 41 2.96 -10.78 -5.62
N LEU A 42 2.19 -9.68 -5.59
CA LEU A 42 2.45 -8.54 -4.70
C LEU A 42 1.75 -8.67 -3.35
N MET A 43 0.94 -9.71 -3.15
CA MET A 43 0.29 -9.97 -1.86
C MET A 43 1.28 -10.61 -0.89
N PRO A 44 1.19 -10.31 0.42
CA PRO A 44 2.07 -10.94 1.41
C PRO A 44 1.59 -12.35 1.79
N LYS A 45 1.40 -13.23 0.81
CA LYS A 45 0.94 -14.59 1.02
C LYS A 45 1.98 -15.41 1.80
N GLY A 46 1.54 -16.08 2.87
CA GLY A 46 2.41 -16.84 3.75
C GLY A 46 3.21 -15.97 4.72
N ILE A 47 3.05 -14.64 4.64
CA ILE A 47 3.76 -13.67 5.48
C ILE A 47 2.77 -12.95 6.39
N TYR A 48 1.61 -12.57 5.85
CA TYR A 48 0.54 -11.91 6.59
C TYR A 48 0.11 -12.78 7.78
N GLY A 49 0.03 -12.16 8.96
CA GLY A 49 -0.30 -12.86 10.20
C GLY A 49 0.85 -13.59 10.87
N LYS A 50 2.03 -13.71 10.22
CA LYS A 50 3.17 -14.45 10.77
C LYS A 50 4.17 -13.56 11.52
N TYR A 51 4.35 -12.32 11.07
CA TYR A 51 5.35 -11.38 11.60
C TYR A 51 4.72 -10.07 12.04
N ASP A 52 3.49 -10.09 12.56
CA ASP A 52 2.67 -8.89 12.78
C ASP A 52 3.32 -7.84 13.70
N ASN A 53 4.16 -8.25 14.63
CA ASN A 53 4.84 -7.36 15.58
C ASN A 53 6.32 -7.15 15.24
N ASP A 54 6.79 -7.65 14.11
CA ASP A 54 8.17 -7.56 13.68
C ASP A 54 8.25 -7.05 12.24
N LYS A 55 8.27 -5.72 12.11
CA LYS A 55 8.32 -5.07 10.80
C LYS A 55 9.54 -5.49 10.00
N ALA A 56 10.71 -5.60 10.63
CA ALA A 56 11.95 -5.97 9.94
C ALA A 56 11.87 -7.40 9.38
N ALA A 57 11.37 -8.36 10.16
CA ALA A 57 11.19 -9.74 9.71
C ALA A 57 10.14 -9.84 8.60
N TYR A 58 9.04 -9.10 8.73
CA TYR A 58 8.00 -9.03 7.70
C TYR A 58 8.58 -8.47 6.39
N GLU A 59 9.28 -7.35 6.46
CA GLU A 59 9.88 -6.72 5.29
C GLU A 59 10.88 -7.65 4.61
N ALA A 60 11.73 -8.32 5.38
CA ALA A 60 12.71 -9.27 4.83
C ALA A 60 12.03 -10.42 4.09
N ALA A 61 10.97 -11.00 4.69
CA ALA A 61 10.21 -12.08 4.07
C ALA A 61 9.49 -11.61 2.79
N TYR A 62 8.89 -10.43 2.83
CA TYR A 62 8.18 -9.86 1.67
C TYR A 62 9.16 -9.53 0.53
N ARG A 63 10.31 -8.92 0.85
CA ARG A 63 11.35 -8.65 -0.16
C ARG A 63 11.88 -9.95 -0.79
N GLY A 64 12.03 -11.01 0.00
CA GLY A 64 12.39 -12.33 -0.52
C GLY A 64 11.38 -12.85 -1.54
N ARG A 65 10.08 -12.64 -1.28
CA ARG A 65 9.02 -12.99 -2.22
C ARG A 65 9.11 -12.16 -3.51
N LEU A 66 9.35 -10.85 -3.38
CA LEU A 66 9.52 -9.97 -4.56
C LEU A 66 10.74 -10.36 -5.38
N ASP A 67 11.86 -10.66 -4.72
CA ASP A 67 13.08 -11.12 -5.39
C ASP A 67 12.86 -12.45 -6.13
N TYR A 68 12.05 -13.34 -5.56
CA TYR A 68 11.71 -14.62 -6.19
C TYR A 68 11.00 -14.42 -7.54
N PHE A 69 10.03 -13.52 -7.61
CA PHE A 69 9.32 -13.23 -8.85
C PHE A 69 10.17 -12.38 -9.80
N GLY A 70 10.90 -11.40 -9.28
CA GLY A 70 11.82 -10.55 -10.02
C GLY A 70 11.14 -9.38 -10.73
N VAL A 71 11.95 -8.39 -11.06
CA VAL A 71 11.50 -7.12 -11.68
C VAL A 71 10.77 -7.37 -13.00
N GLN A 72 11.32 -8.19 -13.88
CA GLN A 72 10.76 -8.37 -15.22
C GLN A 72 9.37 -9.00 -15.17
N HIS A 73 9.17 -10.02 -14.34
CA HIS A 73 7.87 -10.66 -14.16
C HIS A 73 6.84 -9.68 -13.59
N ILE A 74 7.23 -8.94 -12.55
CA ILE A 74 6.35 -7.95 -11.92
C ILE A 74 6.02 -6.82 -12.90
N ARG A 75 6.98 -6.37 -13.70
CA ARG A 75 6.74 -5.35 -14.73
C ARG A 75 5.68 -5.82 -15.75
N GLN A 76 5.73 -7.08 -16.15
CA GLN A 76 4.73 -7.65 -17.05
C GLN A 76 3.33 -7.68 -16.41
N LEU A 77 3.24 -8.00 -15.10
CA LEU A 77 1.98 -7.99 -14.37
C LEU A 77 1.39 -6.58 -14.29
N LEU A 78 2.22 -5.57 -14.00
CA LEU A 78 1.79 -4.17 -13.95
C LEU A 78 1.34 -3.70 -15.33
N ALA A 79 2.07 -4.04 -16.39
CA ALA A 79 1.70 -3.68 -17.75
C ALA A 79 0.34 -4.28 -18.15
N ALA A 80 0.04 -5.49 -17.71
CA ALA A 80 -1.24 -6.14 -17.98
C ALA A 80 -2.43 -5.42 -17.31
N CYS A 81 -2.16 -4.62 -16.28
CA CYS A 81 -3.18 -3.84 -15.58
C CYS A 81 -3.44 -2.48 -16.23
N GLU A 82 -2.61 -2.05 -17.19
CA GLU A 82 -2.74 -0.73 -17.79
C GLU A 82 -4.06 -0.57 -18.55
N ARG A 83 -4.67 0.59 -18.42
CA ARG A 83 -5.88 0.99 -19.13
C ARG A 83 -5.66 2.37 -19.72
N PRO A 84 -6.24 2.67 -20.93
CA PRO A 84 -6.14 4.01 -21.51
C PRO A 84 -6.69 5.07 -20.56
N ASP A 85 -5.97 6.19 -20.45
CA ASP A 85 -6.38 7.37 -19.69
C ASP A 85 -6.56 7.17 -18.18
N LYS A 86 -6.05 6.07 -17.62
CA LYS A 86 -6.12 5.82 -16.17
C LYS A 86 -4.77 5.38 -15.62
N ASP A 87 -4.41 5.95 -14.48
CA ASP A 87 -3.23 5.50 -13.73
C ASP A 87 -3.60 4.32 -12.83
N ILE A 88 -2.62 3.46 -12.58
CA ILE A 88 -2.79 2.29 -11.71
C ILE A 88 -2.61 2.71 -10.25
N VAL A 89 -3.46 2.20 -9.36
CA VAL A 89 -3.28 2.34 -7.91
C VAL A 89 -3.29 0.95 -7.28
N LEU A 90 -2.20 0.63 -6.58
CA LEU A 90 -2.05 -0.63 -5.84
C LEU A 90 -2.56 -0.43 -4.41
N LEU A 91 -3.50 -1.28 -3.98
CA LEU A 91 -4.31 -1.03 -2.79
C LEU A 91 -4.10 -2.07 -1.69
N CYS A 92 -3.99 -1.59 -0.45
CA CYS A 92 -4.13 -2.37 0.76
C CYS A 92 -4.83 -1.55 1.87
N TYR A 93 -4.86 -2.07 3.11
CA TYR A 93 -5.76 -1.54 4.14
C TYR A 93 -5.24 -0.34 4.93
N GLU A 94 -3.99 -0.38 5.35
CA GLU A 94 -3.46 0.50 6.38
C GLU A 94 -3.33 1.95 5.91
N ASP A 95 -3.64 2.88 6.82
CA ASP A 95 -3.37 4.30 6.63
C ASP A 95 -1.96 4.59 7.17
N VAL A 96 -0.97 4.62 6.29
CA VAL A 96 0.45 4.77 6.66
C VAL A 96 0.77 6.15 7.25
N ARG A 97 -0.16 7.10 7.17
CA ARG A 97 0.00 8.44 7.76
C ARG A 97 -0.17 8.44 9.28
N LYS A 98 -0.73 7.38 9.86
CA LYS A 98 -1.01 7.30 11.30
C LYS A 98 0.24 7.11 12.16
N GLY A 99 1.34 6.64 11.58
CA GLY A 99 2.61 6.43 12.27
C GLY A 99 3.30 5.14 11.89
N GLU A 100 4.44 4.87 12.50
CA GLU A 100 5.29 3.73 12.15
C GLU A 100 4.65 2.36 12.43
N SER A 101 3.71 2.30 13.40
CA SER A 101 2.97 1.06 13.70
C SER A 101 1.93 0.71 12.64
N ASP A 102 1.58 1.63 11.78
CA ASP A 102 0.58 1.45 10.72
C ASP A 102 1.24 1.26 9.35
N TRP A 103 2.33 0.51 9.32
CA TRP A 103 3.06 0.19 8.09
C TRP A 103 2.30 -0.81 7.22
N CYS A 104 2.60 -0.80 5.93
CA CYS A 104 1.98 -1.70 4.97
C CYS A 104 2.98 -2.19 3.93
N HIS A 105 2.76 -3.41 3.42
CA HIS A 105 3.61 -3.98 2.38
C HIS A 105 3.62 -3.16 1.08
N ARG A 106 2.59 -2.35 0.80
CA ARG A 106 2.61 -1.51 -0.42
C ARG A 106 3.75 -0.50 -0.44
N THR A 107 4.08 0.07 0.72
CA THR A 107 5.22 0.99 0.82
C THR A 107 6.55 0.26 0.73
N MET A 108 6.60 -0.97 1.25
CA MET A 108 7.76 -1.85 1.11
C MET A 108 7.98 -2.23 -0.36
N PHE A 109 6.92 -2.51 -1.10
CA PHE A 109 6.99 -2.77 -2.54
C PHE A 109 7.53 -1.55 -3.30
N ALA A 110 6.98 -0.37 -3.02
CA ALA A 110 7.42 0.88 -3.68
C ALA A 110 8.91 1.14 -3.46
N LYS A 111 9.40 0.91 -2.23
CA LYS A 111 10.80 1.04 -1.90
C LYS A 111 11.67 0.02 -2.64
N TRP A 112 11.26 -1.25 -2.65
CA TRP A 112 11.95 -2.31 -3.37
C TRP A 112 12.02 -2.01 -4.87
N TRP A 113 10.90 -1.57 -5.45
CA TRP A 113 10.81 -1.22 -6.86
C TRP A 113 11.77 -0.09 -7.23
N PHE A 114 11.82 0.96 -6.41
CA PHE A 114 12.75 2.07 -6.61
C PHE A 114 14.21 1.61 -6.51
N GLU A 115 14.54 0.78 -5.55
CA GLU A 115 15.90 0.23 -5.40
C GLU A 115 16.34 -0.59 -6.62
N LYS A 116 15.41 -1.31 -7.22
CA LYS A 116 15.70 -2.20 -8.36
C LYS A 116 15.65 -1.50 -9.71
N THR A 117 14.81 -0.50 -9.89
CA THR A 117 14.53 0.11 -11.20
C THR A 117 14.84 1.60 -11.28
N GLY A 118 14.96 2.29 -10.16
CA GLY A 118 15.03 3.76 -10.10
C GLY A 118 13.71 4.45 -10.34
N GLU A 119 12.63 3.71 -10.56
CA GLU A 119 11.30 4.27 -10.80
C GLU A 119 10.57 4.52 -9.48
N VAL A 120 10.00 5.71 -9.32
CA VAL A 120 9.24 6.08 -8.12
C VAL A 120 7.79 5.64 -8.26
N ILE A 121 7.28 4.94 -7.23
CA ILE A 121 5.86 4.66 -7.07
C ILE A 121 5.39 5.43 -5.84
N PRO A 122 4.77 6.61 -6.02
CA PRO A 122 4.36 7.43 -4.88
C PRO A 122 3.07 6.92 -4.25
N GLU A 123 2.86 7.26 -3.00
CA GLU A 123 1.57 7.09 -2.35
C GLU A 123 0.61 8.14 -2.94
N LEU A 124 -0.60 7.70 -3.32
CA LEU A 124 -1.62 8.61 -3.86
C LEU A 124 -2.04 9.61 -2.78
N PRO A 125 -2.04 10.92 -3.06
CA PRO A 125 -2.49 11.90 -2.09
C PRO A 125 -3.89 11.57 -1.56
N ASP A 126 -4.04 11.63 -0.24
CA ASP A 126 -5.29 11.30 0.44
C ASP A 126 -5.82 12.58 1.10
N PRO A 127 -6.95 13.13 0.61
CA PRO A 127 -7.48 14.39 1.12
C PRO A 127 -8.15 14.28 2.47
N SER A 128 -8.39 13.05 2.96
CA SER A 128 -9.04 12.85 4.25
C SER A 128 -8.07 13.08 5.41
N THR A 129 -8.62 13.36 6.60
CA THR A 129 -7.83 13.45 7.83
C THR A 129 -7.60 12.05 8.40
N PRO A 130 -6.35 11.67 8.73
CA PRO A 130 -6.08 10.37 9.36
C PRO A 130 -6.82 10.23 10.69
N LYS A 131 -7.43 9.06 10.93
CA LYS A 131 -8.07 8.74 12.21
C LYS A 131 -7.00 8.23 13.19
N ILE A 132 -6.52 9.12 14.05
CA ILE A 132 -5.53 8.81 15.08
C ILE A 132 -6.25 8.50 16.39
N SER A 133 -5.84 7.44 17.09
CA SER A 133 -6.43 7.07 18.38
C SER A 133 -6.21 8.19 19.42
N LYS A 134 -7.10 8.27 20.43
CA LYS A 134 -6.95 9.25 21.52
C LYS A 134 -5.60 9.14 22.22
N ALA A 135 -5.07 7.94 22.40
CA ALA A 135 -3.77 7.70 23.00
C ALA A 135 -2.62 8.28 22.17
N LYS A 136 -2.65 8.09 20.84
CA LYS A 136 -1.64 8.68 19.93
C LYS A 136 -1.73 10.19 19.90
N MET A 137 -2.94 10.76 19.90
CA MET A 137 -3.14 12.22 19.95
C MET A 137 -2.60 12.81 21.25
N LYS A 138 -2.87 12.17 22.39
CA LYS A 138 -2.36 12.61 23.69
C LYS A 138 -0.83 12.63 23.72
N ALA A 139 -0.20 11.56 23.26
CA ALA A 139 1.25 11.47 23.20
C ALA A 139 1.86 12.58 22.33
N ALA A 140 1.26 12.87 21.17
CA ALA A 140 1.72 13.94 20.28
C ALA A 140 1.59 15.32 20.94
N VAL A 141 0.51 15.59 21.66
CA VAL A 141 0.29 16.84 22.39
C VAL A 141 1.33 16.99 23.52
N GLU A 142 1.57 15.93 24.28
CA GLU A 142 2.58 15.93 25.36
C GLU A 142 3.99 16.21 24.82
N GLN A 143 4.36 15.63 23.68
CA GLN A 143 5.63 15.93 23.01
C GLN A 143 5.74 17.39 22.57
N THR A 144 4.64 17.95 22.07
CA THR A 144 4.61 19.36 21.63
C THR A 144 4.74 20.32 22.80
N THR A 145 4.19 20.01 23.96
CA THR A 145 4.23 20.89 25.15
C THR A 145 5.56 20.85 25.88
N LEU A 146 6.43 19.90 25.59
CA LEU A 146 7.78 19.84 26.18
C LEU A 146 8.77 20.81 25.52
N PHE A 147 8.37 21.45 24.47
CA PHE A 147 9.16 22.40 23.70
C PHE A 147 8.42 23.72 23.54
#